data_074bbd18e7a745091729083af6a34dd2
#
_entry.id   074bbd18e7a745091729083af6a34dd2
#
_cell.length_a   1.000
_cell.length_b   1.000
_cell.length_c   1.000
_cell.angle_alpha   90.00
_cell.angle_beta   90.00
_cell.angle_gamma   90.00
#
_symmetry.space_group_name_H-M   'P 1'
#
loop_
_entity.id
_entity.type
_entity.pdbx_description
1 polymer ?
#
loop_
_entity_poly.entity_id
_entity_poly.type
_entity_poly.pdbx_seq_one_letter_code
_entity_poly.pdbx_strand_id
1 'polypeptide(L)'
;MLFRSQRAMLSVGRQEKKQARSVEALLMGWAIKLAPHIHMDEYKRGRLKNTLAAAGLNMTPEEYTAFAMVKTGAVLLTVIPCLLIFPMLALIVVLLAVAVYFKEIRRAEEKLSAKRDEIEAELPRFVATITQELAASRDVLSMIEHYKQNSGPVFSAELDVLTADMRSGSYEAALTRFEARFNSPLLSDIVRGLIGVLRGDNGVHYFQMLSHDMKQLELQRLKAKAMKIPPKIRVFSFVLLMCFLVTYLSIIIYEIIHSLGGMF
;
A
#
# COMPACT_ATOMS: atom_id res chain seq x y z
N MET A 1 -32.80 -14.85 13.71
CA MET A 1 -31.57 -15.08 14.52
C MET A 1 -30.28 -14.56 13.85
N LEU A 2 -30.19 -14.47 12.53
CA LEU A 2 -28.98 -14.02 11.77
C LEU A 2 -28.59 -12.54 12.00
N PHE A 3 -29.52 -11.64 12.25
CA PHE A 3 -29.23 -10.21 12.48
C PHE A 3 -28.56 -9.89 13.85
N ARG A 4 -28.68 -10.76 14.84
CA ARG A 4 -28.05 -10.57 16.16
C ARG A 4 -26.55 -10.94 16.13
N SER A 5 -26.17 -11.92 15.33
CA SER A 5 -24.76 -12.34 15.18
C SER A 5 -23.93 -11.31 14.39
N GLN A 6 -24.50 -10.66 13.37
CA GLN A 6 -23.80 -9.59 12.64
C GLN A 6 -23.54 -8.34 13.48
N ARG A 7 -24.49 -7.93 14.34
CA ARG A 7 -24.28 -6.81 15.28
C ARG A 7 -23.23 -7.14 16.35
N ALA A 8 -23.19 -8.38 16.82
CA ALA A 8 -22.15 -8.82 17.77
C ALA A 8 -20.75 -8.82 17.11
N MET A 9 -20.59 -9.30 15.87
CA MET A 9 -19.33 -9.24 15.15
C MET A 9 -18.87 -7.80 14.87
N LEU A 10 -19.79 -6.89 14.52
CA LEU A 10 -19.48 -5.48 14.30
C LEU A 10 -19.10 -4.76 15.61
N SER A 11 -19.67 -5.14 16.74
CA SER A 11 -19.34 -4.56 18.06
C SER A 11 -17.98 -5.05 18.57
N VAL A 12 -17.64 -6.33 18.36
CA VAL A 12 -16.33 -6.89 18.71
C VAL A 12 -15.24 -6.25 17.85
N GLY A 13 -15.44 -6.14 16.54
CA GLY A 13 -14.48 -5.46 15.64
C GLY A 13 -14.31 -3.96 15.93
N ARG A 14 -15.33 -3.30 16.52
CA ARG A 14 -15.23 -1.90 16.95
C ARG A 14 -14.48 -1.76 18.28
N GLN A 15 -14.63 -2.71 19.20
CA GLN A 15 -13.88 -2.75 20.45
C GLN A 15 -12.41 -3.10 20.22
N GLU A 16 -12.10 -4.08 19.36
CA GLU A 16 -10.72 -4.40 18.98
C GLU A 16 -10.02 -3.21 18.33
N LYS A 17 -10.69 -2.47 17.42
CA LYS A 17 -10.13 -1.25 16.82
C LYS A 17 -9.92 -0.12 17.84
N LYS A 18 -10.75 -0.01 18.88
CA LYS A 18 -10.56 0.98 19.96
C LYS A 18 -9.40 0.59 20.88
N GLN A 19 -9.28 -0.68 21.24
CA GLN A 19 -8.16 -1.17 22.06
C GLN A 19 -6.84 -1.11 21.29
N ALA A 20 -6.83 -1.50 20.02
CA ALA A 20 -5.63 -1.36 19.16
C ALA A 20 -5.18 0.10 19.05
N ARG A 21 -6.11 1.06 18.91
CA ARG A 21 -5.78 2.49 18.90
C ARG A 21 -5.23 3.01 20.23
N SER A 22 -5.72 2.51 21.37
CA SER A 22 -5.21 2.92 22.69
C SER A 22 -3.80 2.37 22.96
N VAL A 23 -3.53 1.13 22.55
CA VAL A 23 -2.17 0.54 22.61
C VAL A 23 -1.21 1.24 21.64
N GLU A 24 -1.66 1.53 20.43
CA GLU A 24 -0.86 2.26 19.44
C GLU A 24 -0.52 3.68 19.92
N ALA A 25 -1.46 4.36 20.60
CA ALA A 25 -1.23 5.67 21.20
C ALA A 25 -0.23 5.62 22.38
N LEU A 26 -0.29 4.59 23.21
CA LEU A 26 0.70 4.37 24.29
C LEU A 26 2.11 4.10 23.71
N LEU A 27 2.21 3.23 22.71
CA LEU A 27 3.47 2.93 22.03
C LEU A 27 4.04 4.19 21.34
N MET A 28 3.17 5.03 20.79
CA MET A 28 3.55 6.32 20.21
C MET A 28 4.13 7.27 21.27
N GLY A 29 3.52 7.34 22.47
CA GLY A 29 4.03 8.15 23.58
C GLY A 29 5.43 7.72 24.02
N TRP A 30 5.73 6.42 24.02
CA TRP A 30 7.07 5.89 24.29
C TRP A 30 8.05 6.17 23.15
N ALA A 31 7.57 6.07 21.91
CA ALA A 31 8.37 6.36 20.72
C ALA A 31 8.86 7.82 20.71
N ILE A 32 8.00 8.77 21.04
CA ILE A 32 8.36 10.21 21.12
C ILE A 32 9.46 10.44 22.16
N LYS A 33 9.44 9.74 23.31
CA LYS A 33 10.47 9.84 24.33
C LYS A 33 11.81 9.23 23.91
N LEU A 34 11.78 8.21 23.07
CA LEU A 34 12.97 7.51 22.55
C LEU A 34 13.55 8.18 21.29
N ALA A 35 12.74 8.92 20.54
CA ALA A 35 13.16 9.59 19.30
C ALA A 35 14.45 10.42 19.42
N PRO A 36 14.70 11.21 20.51
CA PRO A 36 15.92 12.01 20.63
C PRO A 36 17.21 11.19 20.76
N HIS A 37 17.12 9.92 21.13
CA HIS A 37 18.28 9.04 21.32
C HIS A 37 18.66 8.27 20.05
N ILE A 38 17.86 8.39 18.98
CA ILE A 38 18.13 7.69 17.73
C ILE A 38 18.99 8.57 16.84
N HIS A 39 20.26 8.18 16.69
CA HIS A 39 21.15 8.78 15.71
C HIS A 39 20.94 8.12 14.34
N MET A 40 20.55 8.92 13.37
CA MET A 40 20.35 8.49 12.00
C MET A 40 21.27 9.25 11.06
N ASP A 41 21.86 8.53 10.09
CA ASP A 41 22.65 9.12 9.02
C ASP A 41 21.82 10.15 8.22
N GLU A 42 22.40 11.32 7.91
CA GLU A 42 21.70 12.42 7.23
C GLU A 42 21.07 12.01 5.90
N TYR A 43 21.74 11.15 5.15
CA TYR A 43 21.20 10.64 3.88
C TYR A 43 19.92 9.81 4.10
N LYS A 44 19.94 8.89 5.08
CA LYS A 44 18.76 8.08 5.43
C LYS A 44 17.63 8.92 5.99
N ARG A 45 17.97 9.93 6.80
CA ARG A 45 17.03 10.91 7.36
C ARG A 45 16.30 11.68 6.27
N GLY A 46 17.04 12.23 5.31
CA GLY A 46 16.48 12.98 4.18
C GLY A 46 15.56 12.12 3.31
N ARG A 47 16.02 10.91 2.96
CA ARG A 47 15.21 9.95 2.18
C ARG A 47 13.90 9.58 2.90
N LEU A 48 14.00 9.22 4.18
CA LEU A 48 12.83 8.82 4.97
C LEU A 48 11.86 9.99 5.18
N LYS A 49 12.37 11.20 5.39
CA LYS A 49 11.55 12.43 5.49
C LYS A 49 10.71 12.64 4.22
N ASN A 50 11.34 12.53 3.06
CA ASN A 50 10.64 12.67 1.77
C ASN A 50 9.59 11.55 1.57
N THR A 51 9.93 10.32 1.93
CA THR A 51 9.00 9.17 1.84
C THR A 51 7.80 9.34 2.78
N LEU A 52 8.01 9.80 4.02
CA LEU A 52 6.95 10.04 4.99
C LEU A 52 6.03 11.17 4.55
N ALA A 53 6.61 12.28 4.07
CA ALA A 53 5.83 13.41 3.55
C ALA A 53 4.98 12.98 2.33
N ALA A 54 5.55 12.26 1.38
CA ALA A 54 4.84 11.75 0.21
C ALA A 54 3.77 10.69 0.57
N ALA A 55 4.02 9.87 1.61
CA ALA A 55 3.05 8.91 2.14
C ALA A 55 1.93 9.56 2.99
N GLY A 56 1.99 10.89 3.22
CA GLY A 56 1.02 11.62 4.06
C GLY A 56 1.11 11.26 5.55
N LEU A 57 2.29 10.86 6.02
CA LEU A 57 2.54 10.55 7.43
C LEU A 57 3.18 11.76 8.11
N ASN A 58 2.44 12.41 9.01
CA ASN A 58 2.92 13.56 9.79
C ASN A 58 3.77 13.09 11.00
N MET A 59 4.92 12.50 10.73
CA MET A 59 5.86 11.99 11.72
C MET A 59 7.29 12.35 11.30
N THR A 60 8.16 12.63 12.27
CA THR A 60 9.58 12.79 11.97
C THR A 60 10.23 11.42 11.69
N PRO A 61 11.33 11.37 10.90
CA PRO A 61 12.06 10.12 10.65
C PRO A 61 12.48 9.39 11.92
N GLU A 62 12.88 10.16 12.93
CA GLU A 62 13.29 9.65 14.25
C GLU A 62 12.10 9.04 15.00
N GLU A 63 10.95 9.71 15.02
CA GLU A 63 9.73 9.19 15.64
C GLU A 63 9.25 7.91 14.97
N TYR A 64 9.32 7.84 13.62
CA TYR A 64 8.92 6.68 12.87
C TYR A 64 9.79 5.46 13.17
N THR A 65 11.11 5.63 13.23
CA THR A 65 12.04 4.54 13.59
C THR A 65 11.94 4.17 15.06
N ALA A 66 11.75 5.15 15.96
CA ALA A 66 11.47 4.91 17.37
C ALA A 66 10.20 4.08 17.56
N PHE A 67 9.14 4.38 16.81
CA PHE A 67 7.89 3.65 16.87
C PHE A 67 8.05 2.19 16.40
N ALA A 68 8.81 1.94 15.33
CA ALA A 68 9.15 0.59 14.90
C ALA A 68 9.94 -0.19 15.97
N MET A 69 10.91 0.47 16.64
CA MET A 69 11.70 -0.14 17.72
C MET A 69 10.84 -0.44 18.95
N VAL A 70 10.01 0.51 19.40
CA VAL A 70 9.12 0.31 20.56
C VAL A 70 8.12 -0.82 20.31
N LYS A 71 7.54 -0.87 19.14
CA LYS A 71 6.61 -1.93 18.75
C LYS A 71 7.27 -3.30 18.72
N THR A 72 8.48 -3.37 18.18
CA THR A 72 9.29 -4.61 18.20
C THR A 72 9.70 -4.99 19.61
N GLY A 73 10.09 -4.03 20.44
CA GLY A 73 10.41 -4.23 21.86
C GLY A 73 9.22 -4.77 22.65
N ALA A 74 8.01 -4.29 22.38
CA ALA A 74 6.78 -4.80 23.00
C ALA A 74 6.53 -6.27 22.62
N VAL A 75 6.81 -6.66 21.37
CA VAL A 75 6.73 -8.08 20.94
C VAL A 75 7.84 -8.91 21.61
N LEU A 76 9.07 -8.38 21.72
CA LEU A 76 10.17 -9.06 22.43
C LEU A 76 9.88 -9.25 23.91
N LEU A 77 9.15 -8.36 24.55
CA LEU A 77 8.78 -8.50 25.96
C LEU A 77 7.91 -9.75 26.20
N THR A 78 7.14 -10.18 25.18
CA THR A 78 6.36 -11.43 25.27
C THR A 78 7.22 -12.70 25.20
N VAL A 79 8.51 -12.59 24.82
CA VAL A 79 9.46 -13.72 24.83
C VAL A 79 9.70 -14.20 26.26
N ILE A 80 9.75 -13.30 27.25
CA ILE A 80 10.06 -13.62 28.65
C ILE A 80 9.10 -14.65 29.24
N PRO A 81 7.77 -14.45 29.24
CA PRO A 81 6.84 -15.46 29.73
C PRO A 81 6.79 -16.70 28.84
N CYS A 82 7.02 -16.55 27.54
CA CYS A 82 7.04 -17.66 26.60
C CYS A 82 8.23 -18.62 26.85
N LEU A 83 9.39 -18.07 27.22
CA LEU A 83 10.60 -18.83 27.52
C LEU A 83 10.46 -19.67 28.81
N LEU A 84 9.67 -19.16 29.78
CA LEU A 84 9.39 -19.87 31.04
C LEU A 84 8.43 -21.06 30.84
N ILE A 85 7.47 -20.96 29.89
CA ILE A 85 6.43 -21.98 29.70
C ILE A 85 6.82 -22.98 28.59
N PHE A 86 7.32 -22.46 27.46
CA PHE A 86 7.67 -23.26 26.28
C PHE A 86 8.93 -22.72 25.57
N PRO A 87 10.13 -23.21 25.90
CA PRO A 87 11.38 -22.66 25.33
C PRO A 87 11.48 -22.78 23.81
N MET A 88 10.88 -23.81 23.20
CA MET A 88 10.82 -23.95 21.74
C MET A 88 10.03 -22.84 21.03
N LEU A 89 9.00 -22.29 21.69
CA LEU A 89 8.20 -21.18 21.14
C LEU A 89 8.94 -19.84 21.19
N ALA A 90 9.92 -19.68 22.06
CA ALA A 90 10.70 -18.45 22.16
C ALA A 90 11.43 -18.13 20.85
N LEU A 91 11.96 -19.12 20.14
CA LEU A 91 12.60 -18.93 18.83
C LEU A 91 11.63 -18.38 17.78
N ILE A 92 10.39 -18.88 17.77
CA ILE A 92 9.34 -18.41 16.85
C ILE A 92 8.98 -16.96 17.17
N VAL A 93 8.87 -16.58 18.45
CA VAL A 93 8.54 -15.22 18.86
C VAL A 93 9.65 -14.24 18.49
N VAL A 94 10.93 -14.63 18.60
CA VAL A 94 12.06 -13.80 18.15
C VAL A 94 11.99 -13.58 16.63
N LEU A 95 11.77 -14.63 15.85
CA LEU A 95 11.60 -14.49 14.38
C LEU A 95 10.41 -13.57 14.04
N LEU A 96 9.32 -13.67 14.78
CA LEU A 96 8.14 -12.84 14.60
C LEU A 96 8.43 -11.38 14.95
N ALA A 97 9.20 -11.11 16.01
CA ALA A 97 9.62 -9.75 16.38
C ALA A 97 10.48 -9.09 15.27
N VAL A 98 11.42 -9.86 14.70
CA VAL A 98 12.24 -9.40 13.56
C VAL A 98 11.36 -9.11 12.35
N ALA A 99 10.40 -9.97 12.03
CA ALA A 99 9.46 -9.77 10.94
C ALA A 99 8.58 -8.53 11.14
N VAL A 100 8.11 -8.27 12.36
CA VAL A 100 7.33 -7.07 12.72
C VAL A 100 8.17 -5.81 12.53
N TYR A 101 9.45 -5.83 12.93
CA TYR A 101 10.37 -4.70 12.74
C TYR A 101 10.53 -4.33 11.26
N PHE A 102 10.85 -5.31 10.41
CA PHE A 102 11.00 -5.08 8.98
C PHE A 102 9.69 -4.64 8.31
N LYS A 103 8.56 -5.20 8.73
CA LYS A 103 7.24 -4.80 8.23
C LYS A 103 6.92 -3.36 8.59
N GLU A 104 7.21 -2.93 9.82
CA GLU A 104 6.91 -1.55 10.24
C GLU A 104 7.80 -0.54 9.51
N ILE A 105 9.09 -0.81 9.33
CA ILE A 105 9.98 0.07 8.56
C ILE A 105 9.54 0.20 7.10
N ARG A 106 9.05 -0.87 6.49
CA ARG A 106 8.56 -0.86 5.09
C ARG A 106 7.17 -0.22 4.94
N ARG A 107 6.44 -0.04 6.03
CA ARG A 107 5.06 0.46 5.99
C ARG A 107 4.92 1.83 5.30
N ALA A 108 5.88 2.73 5.46
CA ALA A 108 5.88 4.03 4.79
C ALA A 108 6.08 3.88 3.27
N GLU A 109 7.01 3.02 2.85
CA GLU A 109 7.25 2.73 1.43
C GLU A 109 6.05 2.00 0.80
N GLU A 110 5.43 1.06 1.52
CA GLU A 110 4.21 0.37 1.08
C GLU A 110 3.03 1.34 0.90
N LYS A 111 2.84 2.28 1.84
CA LYS A 111 1.81 3.32 1.72
C LYS A 111 2.06 4.24 0.53
N LEU A 112 3.29 4.66 0.32
CA LEU A 112 3.66 5.50 -0.82
C LEU A 112 3.46 4.74 -2.14
N SER A 113 3.88 3.46 -2.19
CA SER A 113 3.64 2.61 -3.36
C SER A 113 2.15 2.42 -3.64
N ALA A 114 1.35 2.13 -2.62
CA ALA A 114 -0.10 1.98 -2.78
C ALA A 114 -0.76 3.26 -3.28
N LYS A 115 -0.36 4.42 -2.74
CA LYS A 115 -0.83 5.74 -3.20
C LYS A 115 -0.45 6.00 -4.65
N ARG A 116 0.79 5.68 -5.03
CA ARG A 116 1.24 5.80 -6.42
C ARG A 116 0.46 4.87 -7.35
N ASP A 117 0.28 3.61 -6.96
CA ASP A 117 -0.46 2.63 -7.76
C ASP A 117 -1.93 3.05 -7.98
N GLU A 118 -2.55 3.70 -6.97
CA GLU A 118 -3.90 4.25 -7.06
C GLU A 118 -3.95 5.42 -8.05
N ILE A 119 -3.02 6.36 -7.97
CA ILE A 119 -2.90 7.47 -8.93
C ILE A 119 -2.61 6.94 -10.34
N GLU A 120 -1.65 6.01 -10.50
CA GLU A 120 -1.31 5.44 -11.81
C GLU A 120 -2.49 4.69 -12.46
N ALA A 121 -3.41 4.15 -11.67
CA ALA A 121 -4.61 3.52 -12.20
C ALA A 121 -5.58 4.54 -12.81
N GLU A 122 -5.53 5.81 -12.38
CA GLU A 122 -6.37 6.88 -12.92
C GLU A 122 -5.73 7.65 -14.08
N LEU A 123 -4.39 7.55 -14.29
CA LEU A 123 -3.69 8.28 -15.35
C LEU A 123 -4.25 8.06 -16.77
N PRO A 124 -4.69 6.85 -17.19
CA PRO A 124 -5.28 6.67 -18.50
C PRO A 124 -6.52 7.53 -18.72
N ARG A 125 -7.37 7.65 -17.69
CA ARG A 125 -8.56 8.50 -17.72
C ARG A 125 -8.18 9.98 -17.73
N PHE A 126 -7.19 10.37 -16.93
CA PHE A 126 -6.65 11.73 -16.89
C PHE A 126 -6.13 12.15 -18.27
N VAL A 127 -5.28 11.33 -18.90
CA VAL A 127 -4.75 11.61 -20.25
C VAL A 127 -5.86 11.70 -21.30
N ALA A 128 -6.88 10.83 -21.23
CA ALA A 128 -8.00 10.88 -22.16
C ALA A 128 -8.79 12.21 -22.03
N THR A 129 -9.04 12.69 -20.81
CA THR A 129 -9.70 13.96 -20.55
C THR A 129 -8.85 15.13 -21.06
N ILE A 130 -7.55 15.18 -20.71
CA ILE A 130 -6.64 16.21 -21.20
C ILE A 130 -6.60 16.23 -22.75
N THR A 131 -6.56 15.07 -23.40
CA THR A 131 -6.56 14.96 -24.86
C THR A 131 -7.80 15.61 -25.48
N GLN A 132 -8.98 15.43 -24.86
CA GLN A 132 -10.24 16.02 -25.34
C GLN A 132 -10.28 17.53 -25.12
N GLU A 133 -9.82 18.00 -23.96
CA GLU A 133 -9.86 19.42 -23.62
C GLU A 133 -8.82 20.25 -24.38
N LEU A 134 -7.64 19.67 -24.67
CA LEU A 134 -6.61 20.32 -25.51
C LEU A 134 -7.09 20.68 -26.92
N ALA A 135 -8.10 19.98 -27.43
CA ALA A 135 -8.72 20.30 -28.71
C ALA A 135 -9.56 21.59 -28.64
N ALA A 136 -10.06 21.95 -27.46
CA ALA A 136 -10.91 23.11 -27.25
C ALA A 136 -10.18 24.31 -26.61
N SER A 137 -9.22 24.04 -25.71
CA SER A 137 -8.48 25.05 -24.93
C SER A 137 -7.05 24.62 -24.69
N ARG A 138 -6.15 25.58 -24.48
CA ARG A 138 -4.76 25.34 -24.05
C ARG A 138 -4.50 25.72 -22.59
N ASP A 139 -5.55 25.99 -21.83
CA ASP A 139 -5.43 26.35 -20.42
C ASP A 139 -5.24 25.10 -19.55
N VAL A 140 -3.99 24.78 -19.27
CA VAL A 140 -3.60 23.60 -18.48
C VAL A 140 -4.19 23.63 -17.06
N LEU A 141 -4.30 24.80 -16.43
CA LEU A 141 -4.85 24.91 -15.09
C LEU A 141 -6.35 24.53 -15.08
N SER A 142 -7.12 25.08 -16.02
CA SER A 142 -8.55 24.78 -16.15
C SER A 142 -8.80 23.29 -16.42
N MET A 143 -8.00 22.66 -17.29
CA MET A 143 -8.10 21.22 -17.56
C MET A 143 -7.89 20.37 -16.31
N ILE A 144 -6.88 20.70 -15.51
CA ILE A 144 -6.58 19.97 -14.26
C ILE A 144 -7.71 20.17 -13.25
N GLU A 145 -8.25 21.36 -13.11
CA GLU A 145 -9.35 21.67 -12.21
C GLU A 145 -10.65 20.96 -12.61
N HIS A 146 -10.92 20.88 -13.91
CA HIS A 146 -12.09 20.16 -14.42
C HIS A 146 -11.94 18.65 -14.16
N TYR A 147 -10.79 18.06 -14.46
CA TYR A 147 -10.56 16.64 -14.16
C TYR A 147 -10.67 16.33 -12.67
N LYS A 148 -10.17 17.22 -11.81
CA LYS A 148 -10.20 17.04 -10.34
C LYS A 148 -11.59 16.75 -9.80
N GLN A 149 -12.64 17.35 -10.37
CA GLN A 149 -14.02 17.12 -9.93
C GLN A 149 -14.48 15.67 -10.11
N ASN A 150 -13.85 14.94 -11.04
CA ASN A 150 -14.20 13.57 -11.40
C ASN A 150 -13.12 12.54 -11.00
N SER A 151 -12.06 12.98 -10.31
CA SER A 151 -10.96 12.12 -9.86
C SER A 151 -11.27 11.44 -8.53
N GLY A 152 -10.59 10.32 -8.26
CA GLY A 152 -10.66 9.65 -6.96
C GLY A 152 -10.06 10.50 -5.84
N PRO A 153 -10.38 10.19 -4.56
CA PRO A 153 -10.03 11.05 -3.43
C PRO A 153 -8.52 11.25 -3.25
N VAL A 154 -7.73 10.23 -3.57
CA VAL A 154 -6.27 10.29 -3.43
C VAL A 154 -5.67 11.18 -4.51
N PHE A 155 -6.10 11.03 -5.76
CA PHE A 155 -5.61 11.85 -6.86
C PHE A 155 -6.12 13.29 -6.76
N SER A 156 -7.40 13.49 -6.40
CA SER A 156 -7.99 14.82 -6.16
C SER A 156 -7.18 15.63 -5.16
N ALA A 157 -6.80 15.03 -4.01
CA ALA A 157 -5.99 15.71 -3.00
C ALA A 157 -4.62 16.17 -3.53
N GLU A 158 -4.00 15.38 -4.41
CA GLU A 158 -2.73 15.76 -5.03
C GLU A 158 -2.88 16.83 -6.11
N LEU A 159 -3.99 16.78 -6.86
CA LEU A 159 -4.32 17.81 -7.83
C LEU A 159 -4.68 19.14 -7.14
N ASP A 160 -5.27 19.12 -5.93
CA ASP A 160 -5.47 20.33 -5.11
C ASP A 160 -4.15 21.00 -4.78
N VAL A 161 -3.13 20.23 -4.36
CA VAL A 161 -1.81 20.78 -4.11
C VAL A 161 -1.16 21.30 -5.38
N LEU A 162 -1.29 20.57 -6.51
CA LEU A 162 -0.75 20.99 -7.80
C LEU A 162 -1.39 22.32 -8.26
N THR A 163 -2.73 22.43 -8.21
CA THR A 163 -3.45 23.65 -8.64
C THR A 163 -3.14 24.84 -7.74
N ALA A 164 -2.97 24.63 -6.43
CA ALA A 164 -2.53 25.66 -5.50
C ALA A 164 -1.11 26.14 -5.81
N ASP A 165 -0.18 25.21 -6.08
CA ASP A 165 1.19 25.51 -6.49
C ASP A 165 1.24 26.28 -7.83
N MET A 166 0.39 25.92 -8.80
CA MET A 166 0.30 26.62 -10.10
C MET A 166 -0.24 28.01 -9.95
N ARG A 167 -1.23 28.25 -9.08
CA ARG A 167 -1.78 29.57 -8.82
C ARG A 167 -0.82 30.50 -8.10
N SER A 168 0.09 29.96 -7.27
CA SER A 168 1.03 30.75 -6.47
C SER A 168 2.38 30.99 -7.13
N GLY A 169 2.70 30.27 -8.25
CA GLY A 169 4.02 30.30 -8.84
C GLY A 169 4.06 29.96 -10.33
N SER A 170 5.22 29.49 -10.79
CA SER A 170 5.39 29.03 -12.16
C SER A 170 4.74 27.67 -12.39
N TYR A 171 3.96 27.55 -13.45
CA TYR A 171 3.30 26.30 -13.84
C TYR A 171 4.28 25.16 -14.09
N GLU A 172 5.41 25.45 -14.76
CA GLU A 172 6.45 24.44 -15.00
C GLU A 172 7.06 23.95 -13.70
N ALA A 173 7.38 24.86 -12.77
CA ALA A 173 7.93 24.48 -11.48
C ALA A 173 6.94 23.68 -10.62
N ALA A 174 5.65 24.00 -10.67
CA ALA A 174 4.59 23.26 -9.99
C ALA A 174 4.46 21.83 -10.55
N LEU A 175 4.45 21.68 -11.86
CA LEU A 175 4.39 20.37 -12.53
C LEU A 175 5.63 19.52 -12.23
N THR A 176 6.83 20.12 -12.25
CA THR A 176 8.08 19.41 -11.91
C THR A 176 8.09 18.94 -10.44
N ARG A 177 7.61 19.78 -9.50
CA ARG A 177 7.47 19.36 -8.10
C ARG A 177 6.45 18.24 -7.92
N PHE A 178 5.36 18.29 -8.67
CA PHE A 178 4.34 17.24 -8.67
C PHE A 178 4.91 15.91 -9.16
N GLU A 179 5.65 15.88 -10.28
CA GLU A 179 6.34 14.72 -10.79
C GLU A 179 7.31 14.12 -9.77
N ALA A 180 8.16 14.96 -9.17
CA ALA A 180 9.17 14.54 -8.21
C ALA A 180 8.61 13.85 -6.96
N ARG A 181 7.36 14.13 -6.58
CA ARG A 181 6.71 13.50 -5.41
C ARG A 181 6.40 12.02 -5.62
N PHE A 182 6.10 11.60 -6.84
CA PHE A 182 5.63 10.23 -7.12
C PHE A 182 6.66 9.35 -7.80
N ASN A 183 7.64 9.93 -8.48
CA ASN A 183 8.68 9.21 -9.23
C ASN A 183 8.09 8.08 -10.11
N SER A 184 7.05 8.42 -10.87
CA SER A 184 6.35 7.52 -11.79
C SER A 184 6.70 7.87 -13.23
N PRO A 185 7.22 6.93 -14.04
CA PRO A 185 7.52 7.17 -15.45
C PRO A 185 6.33 7.65 -16.25
N LEU A 186 5.14 7.07 -15.97
CA LEU A 186 3.90 7.44 -16.66
C LEU A 186 3.50 8.88 -16.36
N LEU A 187 3.68 9.33 -15.12
CA LEU A 187 3.42 10.70 -14.73
C LEU A 187 4.44 11.66 -15.34
N SER A 188 5.72 11.24 -15.45
CA SER A 188 6.77 12.03 -16.10
C SER A 188 6.45 12.33 -17.57
N ASP A 189 5.91 11.35 -18.30
CA ASP A 189 5.50 11.56 -19.69
C ASP A 189 4.35 12.56 -19.80
N ILE A 190 3.35 12.48 -18.90
CA ILE A 190 2.24 13.44 -18.85
C ILE A 190 2.75 14.85 -18.54
N VAL A 191 3.58 15.00 -17.51
CA VAL A 191 4.14 16.30 -17.10
C VAL A 191 4.96 16.92 -18.22
N ARG A 192 5.79 16.12 -18.90
CA ARG A 192 6.56 16.58 -20.07
C ARG A 192 5.65 17.11 -21.18
N GLY A 193 4.56 16.39 -21.48
CA GLY A 193 3.57 16.82 -22.44
C GLY A 193 2.89 18.12 -22.04
N LEU A 194 2.49 18.27 -20.77
CA LEU A 194 1.87 19.50 -20.26
C LEU A 194 2.81 20.70 -20.30
N ILE A 195 4.11 20.49 -19.96
CA ILE A 195 5.13 21.53 -20.08
C ILE A 195 5.33 21.95 -21.56
N GLY A 196 5.31 20.98 -22.49
CA GLY A 196 5.33 21.30 -23.92
C GLY A 196 4.16 22.18 -24.35
N VAL A 197 2.95 21.88 -23.89
CA VAL A 197 1.76 22.70 -24.16
C VAL A 197 1.91 24.12 -23.61
N LEU A 198 2.45 24.29 -22.39
CA LEU A 198 2.72 25.59 -21.79
C LEU A 198 3.75 26.40 -22.59
N ARG A 199 4.69 25.75 -23.26
CA ARG A 199 5.70 26.37 -24.14
C ARG A 199 5.17 26.68 -25.54
N GLY A 200 3.92 26.27 -25.86
CA GLY A 200 3.29 26.53 -27.13
C GLY A 200 3.35 25.36 -28.13
N ASP A 201 3.88 24.21 -27.73
CA ASP A 201 3.94 23.02 -28.60
C ASP A 201 2.54 22.48 -28.92
N ASN A 202 2.43 21.77 -30.05
CA ASN A 202 1.19 21.09 -30.40
C ASN A 202 0.99 19.81 -29.55
N GLY A 203 0.45 19.98 -28.36
CA GLY A 203 0.25 18.88 -27.42
C GLY A 203 -0.80 17.86 -27.84
N VAL A 204 -1.73 18.20 -28.75
CA VAL A 204 -2.85 17.33 -29.13
C VAL A 204 -2.35 15.98 -29.67
N HIS A 205 -1.41 16.03 -30.63
CA HIS A 205 -0.85 14.79 -31.21
C HIS A 205 -0.08 13.96 -30.17
N TYR A 206 0.70 14.63 -29.33
CA TYR A 206 1.44 13.97 -28.25
C TYR A 206 0.51 13.24 -27.28
N PHE A 207 -0.53 13.91 -26.82
CA PHE A 207 -1.50 13.33 -25.87
C PHE A 207 -2.39 12.25 -26.53
N GLN A 208 -2.68 12.32 -27.83
CA GLN A 208 -3.36 11.25 -28.55
C GLN A 208 -2.52 9.97 -28.57
N MET A 209 -1.22 10.08 -28.87
CA MET A 209 -0.30 8.94 -28.83
C MET A 209 -0.17 8.39 -27.43
N LEU A 210 0.04 9.25 -26.43
CA LEU A 210 0.13 8.86 -25.02
C LEU A 210 -1.15 8.17 -24.53
N SER A 211 -2.33 8.65 -24.94
CA SER A 211 -3.62 8.02 -24.62
C SER A 211 -3.75 6.61 -25.19
N HIS A 212 -3.24 6.40 -26.42
CA HIS A 212 -3.20 5.07 -27.04
C HIS A 212 -2.30 4.11 -26.26
N ASP A 213 -1.10 4.55 -25.92
CA ASP A 213 -0.12 3.75 -25.16
C ASP A 213 -0.65 3.42 -23.76
N MET A 214 -1.28 4.37 -23.09
CA MET A 214 -1.93 4.17 -21.77
C MET A 214 -3.03 3.10 -21.82
N LYS A 215 -3.88 3.10 -22.86
CA LYS A 215 -4.91 2.07 -23.06
C LYS A 215 -4.29 0.68 -23.26
N GLN A 216 -3.21 0.58 -24.01
CA GLN A 216 -2.49 -0.69 -24.19
C GLN A 216 -1.91 -1.20 -22.85
N LEU A 217 -1.30 -0.32 -22.06
CA LEU A 217 -0.78 -0.66 -20.73
C LEU A 217 -1.90 -1.12 -19.78
N GLU A 218 -3.05 -0.46 -19.80
CA GLU A 218 -4.22 -0.86 -19.01
C GLU A 218 -4.70 -2.26 -19.39
N LEU A 219 -4.82 -2.56 -20.69
CA LEU A 219 -5.17 -3.89 -21.18
C LEU A 219 -4.15 -4.96 -20.75
N GLN A 220 -2.85 -4.65 -20.81
CA GLN A 220 -1.81 -5.55 -20.35
C GLN A 220 -1.90 -5.79 -18.83
N ARG A 221 -2.14 -4.74 -18.03
CA ARG A 221 -2.36 -4.85 -16.57
C ARG A 221 -3.58 -5.71 -16.24
N LEU A 222 -4.68 -5.53 -16.95
CA LEU A 222 -5.89 -6.34 -16.80
C LEU A 222 -5.66 -7.81 -17.17
N LYS A 223 -4.98 -8.08 -18.28
CA LYS A 223 -4.57 -9.44 -18.68
C LYS A 223 -3.66 -10.09 -17.64
N ALA A 224 -2.67 -9.36 -17.13
CA ALA A 224 -1.77 -9.85 -16.08
C ALA A 224 -2.50 -10.15 -14.77
N LYS A 225 -3.50 -9.34 -14.39
CA LYS A 225 -4.37 -9.61 -13.23
C LYS A 225 -5.22 -10.86 -13.46
N ALA A 226 -5.82 -11.00 -14.64
CA ALA A 226 -6.63 -12.16 -15.00
C ALA A 226 -5.80 -13.46 -15.00
N MET A 227 -4.57 -13.43 -15.48
CA MET A 227 -3.66 -14.59 -15.46
C MET A 227 -3.18 -15.01 -14.06
N LYS A 228 -3.29 -14.14 -13.04
CA LYS A 228 -2.95 -14.49 -11.66
C LYS A 228 -4.05 -15.26 -10.91
N ILE A 229 -5.26 -15.28 -11.43
CA ILE A 229 -6.41 -15.97 -10.80
C ILE A 229 -6.35 -17.50 -10.95
N PRO A 230 -6.07 -18.08 -12.15
CA PRO A 230 -6.01 -19.52 -12.32
C PRO A 230 -5.03 -20.27 -11.41
N PRO A 231 -3.78 -19.77 -11.18
CA PRO A 231 -2.85 -20.46 -10.26
C PRO A 231 -3.36 -20.58 -8.83
N LYS A 232 -4.09 -19.57 -8.34
CA LYS A 232 -4.67 -19.61 -6.97
C LYS A 232 -5.73 -20.69 -6.83
N ILE A 233 -6.59 -20.84 -7.85
CA ILE A 233 -7.63 -21.88 -7.89
C ILE A 233 -6.97 -23.27 -7.93
N ARG A 234 -5.91 -23.44 -8.72
CA ARG A 234 -5.18 -24.72 -8.83
C ARG A 234 -4.55 -25.13 -7.50
N VAL A 235 -3.91 -24.18 -6.78
CA VAL A 235 -3.35 -24.46 -5.46
C VAL A 235 -4.44 -24.86 -4.46
N PHE A 236 -5.58 -24.17 -4.46
CA PHE A 236 -6.70 -24.48 -3.58
C PHE A 236 -7.27 -25.87 -3.87
N SER A 237 -7.47 -26.21 -5.15
CA SER A 237 -7.92 -27.53 -5.59
C SER A 237 -6.93 -28.64 -5.20
N PHE A 238 -5.61 -28.37 -5.30
CA PHE A 238 -4.56 -29.33 -4.88
C PHE A 238 -4.59 -29.57 -3.37
N VAL A 239 -4.73 -28.52 -2.55
CA VAL A 239 -4.85 -28.64 -1.09
C VAL A 239 -6.09 -29.48 -0.71
N LEU A 240 -7.22 -29.25 -1.38
CA LEU A 240 -8.46 -29.97 -1.15
C LEU A 240 -8.29 -31.46 -1.50
N LEU A 241 -7.62 -31.77 -2.61
CA LEU A 241 -7.30 -33.15 -3.01
C LEU A 241 -6.39 -33.83 -2.00
N MET A 242 -5.33 -33.15 -1.50
CA MET A 242 -4.45 -33.66 -0.45
C MET A 242 -5.21 -33.95 0.84
N CYS A 243 -6.15 -33.09 1.22
CA CYS A 243 -6.98 -33.28 2.41
C CYS A 243 -7.85 -34.55 2.29
N PHE A 244 -8.45 -34.80 1.11
CA PHE A 244 -9.17 -36.04 0.83
C PHE A 244 -8.29 -37.26 0.89
N LEU A 245 -7.07 -37.19 0.35
CA LEU A 245 -6.14 -38.31 0.35
C LEU A 245 -5.70 -38.69 1.77
N VAL A 246 -5.41 -37.68 2.62
CA VAL A 246 -5.05 -37.89 4.03
C VAL A 246 -6.20 -38.50 4.83
N THR A 247 -7.44 -38.04 4.64
CA THR A 247 -8.61 -38.60 5.32
C THR A 247 -8.88 -40.04 4.90
N TYR A 248 -8.76 -40.34 3.61
CA TYR A 248 -8.90 -41.72 3.11
C TYR A 248 -7.84 -42.67 3.67
N LEU A 249 -6.60 -42.24 3.69
CA LEU A 249 -5.47 -43.00 4.26
C LEU A 249 -5.65 -43.24 5.77
N SER A 250 -6.14 -42.25 6.49
CA SER A 250 -6.45 -42.37 7.93
C SER A 250 -7.51 -43.42 8.21
N ILE A 251 -8.55 -43.50 7.39
CA ILE A 251 -9.62 -44.52 7.51
C ILE A 251 -9.05 -45.93 7.27
N ILE A 252 -8.25 -46.08 6.21
CA ILE A 252 -7.61 -47.38 5.91
C ILE A 252 -6.73 -47.83 7.07
N ILE A 253 -5.87 -46.97 7.58
CA ILE A 253 -4.98 -47.29 8.74
C ILE A 253 -5.82 -47.67 9.95
N TYR A 254 -6.90 -46.97 10.23
CA TYR A 254 -7.80 -47.26 11.34
C TYR A 254 -8.43 -48.67 11.17
N GLU A 255 -8.95 -49.01 9.98
CA GLU A 255 -9.52 -50.32 9.65
C GLU A 255 -8.52 -51.45 9.82
N ILE A 256 -7.27 -51.25 9.35
CA ILE A 256 -6.18 -52.28 9.48
C ILE A 256 -5.86 -52.52 10.96
N ILE A 257 -5.73 -51.44 11.75
CA ILE A 257 -5.42 -51.59 13.19
C ILE A 257 -6.58 -52.28 13.92
N HIS A 258 -7.83 -51.90 13.59
CA HIS A 258 -8.99 -52.53 14.21
C HIS A 258 -9.17 -54.00 13.80
N SER A 259 -8.88 -54.34 12.55
CA SER A 259 -8.92 -55.72 12.05
C SER A 259 -7.84 -56.60 12.70
N LEU A 260 -6.63 -56.07 12.89
CA LEU A 260 -5.53 -56.78 13.57
C LEU A 260 -5.81 -56.95 15.08
N GLY A 261 -6.42 -55.97 15.75
CA GLY A 261 -6.80 -56.06 17.17
C GLY A 261 -7.96 -56.99 17.46
N GLY A 262 -8.75 -57.39 16.45
CA GLY A 262 -9.82 -58.38 16.58
C GLY A 262 -9.39 -59.82 16.30
N MET A 263 -8.15 -60.03 15.90
CA MET A 263 -7.56 -61.38 15.67
C MET A 263 -6.74 -61.91 16.85
N PHE A 264 -6.52 -61.12 17.88
CA PHE A 264 -5.91 -61.53 19.14
C PHE A 264 -6.90 -61.37 20.30
#